data_7e130db5a8d02bc70b486769cf0af5ca
#
_entry.id   7e130db5a8d02bc70b486769cf0af5ca
#
_cell.length_a   1.000
_cell.length_b   1.000
_cell.length_c   1.000
_cell.angle_alpha   90.00
_cell.angle_beta   90.00
_cell.angle_gamma   90.00
#
_symmetry.space_group_name_H-M   'P 1'
#
loop_
_entity.id
_entity.type
_entity.pdbx_description
1 polymer ?
#
loop_
_entity_poly.entity_id
_entity_poly.type
_entity_poly.pdbx_seq_one_letter_code
_entity_poly.pdbx_strand_id
1 'polypeptide(L)' 'MKLTDDQIRKLIPYIIEATSLKPFQVEHTVELLQEGATVPFIARYRKENTGELDEVQIRLVEEQFTYF' A
#
# COMPACT_ATOMS: atom_id res chain seq x y z
N MET A 1 -2.69 7.60 -11.93
CA MET A 1 -1.43 7.45 -12.68
C MET A 1 -0.67 6.24 -12.16
N LYS A 2 -0.25 5.37 -13.03
CA LYS A 2 0.52 4.19 -12.63
C LYS A 2 2.00 4.49 -12.56
N LEU A 3 2.64 4.04 -11.49
CA LEU A 3 4.07 4.13 -11.34
C LEU A 3 4.74 2.91 -11.96
N THR A 4 5.96 3.07 -12.40
CA THR A 4 6.76 1.93 -12.87
C THR A 4 7.22 1.11 -11.68
N ASP A 5 7.64 -0.14 -11.92
CA ASP A 5 8.16 -1.00 -10.87
C ASP A 5 9.36 -0.38 -10.15
N ASP A 6 10.22 0.30 -10.90
CA ASP A 6 11.38 0.97 -10.31
C ASP A 6 10.95 2.11 -9.39
N GLN A 7 9.95 2.87 -9.80
CA GLN A 7 9.43 3.96 -8.98
C GLN A 7 8.81 3.43 -7.69
N ILE A 8 8.06 2.34 -7.80
CA ILE A 8 7.44 1.71 -6.64
C ILE A 8 8.52 1.22 -5.67
N ARG A 9 9.56 0.56 -6.17
CA ARG A 9 10.65 0.08 -5.32
C ARG A 9 11.33 1.20 -4.57
N LYS A 10 11.48 2.36 -5.19
CA LYS A 10 12.10 3.50 -4.52
C LYS A 10 11.21 4.11 -3.47
N LEU A 11 9.89 4.05 -3.68
CA LEU A 11 8.92 4.61 -2.75
C LEU A 11 8.67 3.73 -1.52
N ILE A 12 8.76 2.42 -1.68
CA ILE A 12 8.41 1.49 -0.60
C ILE A 12 9.16 1.78 0.70
N PRO A 13 10.49 1.99 0.71
CA PRO A 13 11.19 2.30 1.96
C PRO A 13 10.66 3.56 2.64
N TYR A 14 10.30 4.57 1.87
CA TYR A 14 9.74 5.81 2.44
C TYR A 14 8.37 5.56 3.05
N ILE A 15 7.56 4.76 2.40
CA ILE A 15 6.23 4.44 2.91
C ILE A 15 6.34 3.58 4.18
N ILE A 16 7.25 2.63 4.20
CA ILE A 16 7.49 1.80 5.38
C ILE A 16 7.87 2.68 6.56
N GLU A 17 8.78 3.61 6.37
CA GLU A 17 9.21 4.50 7.43
C GLU A 17 8.06 5.40 7.89
N ALA A 18 7.28 5.93 6.96
CA ALA A 18 6.18 6.84 7.28
C ALA A 18 5.03 6.14 8.02
N THR A 19 4.80 4.87 7.73
CA THR A 19 3.66 4.13 8.28
C THR A 19 4.03 3.17 9.39
N SER A 20 5.32 2.86 9.53
CA SER A 20 5.82 1.86 10.49
C SER A 20 5.26 0.46 10.25
N LEU A 21 4.83 0.18 9.04
CA LEU A 21 4.33 -1.13 8.65
C LEU A 21 5.47 -2.01 8.14
N LYS A 22 5.21 -3.30 8.05
CA LYS A 22 6.21 -4.26 7.56
C LYS A 22 6.37 -4.12 6.04
N PRO A 23 7.57 -4.43 5.50
CA PRO A 23 7.80 -4.30 4.06
C PRO A 23 6.76 -5.02 3.20
N PHE A 24 6.43 -6.27 3.50
CA PHE A 24 5.48 -7.02 2.69
C PHE A 24 4.08 -6.41 2.73
N GLN A 25 3.71 -5.81 3.87
CA GLN A 25 2.41 -5.17 3.99
C GLN A 25 2.30 -3.97 3.05
N VAL A 26 3.34 -3.16 3.01
CA VAL A 26 3.37 -1.99 2.12
C VAL A 26 3.41 -2.44 0.66
N GLU A 27 4.28 -3.40 0.34
CA GLU A 27 4.42 -3.88 -1.03
C GLU A 27 3.12 -4.42 -1.58
N HIS A 28 2.46 -5.30 -0.83
CA HIS A 28 1.21 -5.91 -1.29
C HIS A 28 0.09 -4.87 -1.40
N THR A 29 0.03 -3.94 -0.46
CA THR A 29 -0.99 -2.89 -0.50
C THR A 29 -0.79 -1.98 -1.69
N VAL A 30 0.43 -1.54 -1.94
CA VAL A 30 0.73 -0.69 -3.10
C VAL A 30 0.40 -1.43 -4.40
N GLU A 31 0.74 -2.71 -4.48
CA GLU A 31 0.43 -3.52 -5.65
C GLU A 31 -1.08 -3.57 -5.91
N LEU A 32 -1.87 -3.79 -4.87
CA LEU A 32 -3.33 -3.82 -5.01
C LEU A 32 -3.89 -2.47 -5.43
N LEU A 33 -3.36 -1.38 -4.87
CA LEU A 33 -3.78 -0.05 -5.26
C LEU A 33 -3.44 0.24 -6.73
N GLN A 34 -2.31 -0.23 -7.19
CA GLN A 34 -1.91 -0.09 -8.59
C GLN A 34 -2.84 -0.85 -9.53
N GLU A 35 -3.41 -1.95 -9.07
CA GLU A 35 -4.37 -2.73 -9.85
C GLU A 35 -5.76 -2.09 -9.88
N GLY A 36 -5.95 -1.01 -9.14
CA GLY A 36 -7.21 -0.29 -9.11
C GLY A 36 -8.13 -0.66 -7.96
N ALA A 37 -7.64 -1.44 -7.00
CA ALA A 37 -8.45 -1.79 -5.84
C ALA A 37 -8.63 -0.57 -4.94
N THR A 38 -9.81 -0.46 -4.33
CA THR A 38 -10.10 0.62 -3.40
C THR A 38 -9.71 0.24 -1.99
N VAL A 39 -9.53 1.26 -1.13
CA VAL A 39 -9.18 1.02 0.27
C VAL A 39 -10.21 0.13 0.96
N PRO A 40 -11.52 0.40 0.87
CA PRO A 40 -12.52 -0.47 1.51
C PRO A 40 -12.48 -1.91 0.99
N PHE A 41 -12.25 -2.08 -0.31
CA PHE A 41 -12.17 -3.41 -0.91
C PHE A 41 -10.99 -4.18 -0.35
N ILE A 42 -9.83 -3.55 -0.27
CA ILE A 42 -8.62 -4.19 0.25
C ILE A 42 -8.82 -4.58 1.71
N ALA A 43 -9.35 -3.67 2.50
CA ALA A 43 -9.57 -3.92 3.93
C ALA A 43 -10.54 -5.07 4.17
N ARG A 44 -11.49 -5.27 3.27
CA ARG A 44 -12.52 -6.28 3.45
C ARG A 44 -12.16 -7.62 2.81
N TYR A 45 -11.62 -7.59 1.60
CA TYR A 45 -11.45 -8.80 0.80
C TYR A 45 -9.99 -9.22 0.56
N ARG A 46 -9.03 -8.40 0.95
CA ARG A 46 -7.61 -8.68 0.75
C ARG A 46 -6.81 -8.60 2.03
N LYS A 47 -7.44 -8.87 3.16
CA LYS A 47 -6.78 -8.81 4.46
C LYS A 47 -5.56 -9.71 4.53
N GLU A 48 -5.68 -10.92 4.01
CA GLU A 48 -4.57 -11.87 4.04
C GLU A 48 -3.38 -11.38 3.23
N ASN A 49 -3.63 -10.72 2.10
CA ASN A 49 -2.57 -10.21 1.25
C ASN A 49 -1.80 -9.07 1.89
N THR A 50 -2.47 -8.29 2.74
CA THR A 50 -1.86 -7.11 3.37
C THR A 50 -1.37 -7.38 4.78
N GLY A 51 -1.40 -8.62 5.23
CA GLY A 51 -1.00 -8.92 6.61
C GLY A 51 -1.99 -8.37 7.62
N GLU A 52 -3.27 -8.41 7.27
CA GLU A 52 -4.39 -8.00 8.11
C GLU A 52 -4.41 -6.51 8.45
N LEU A 53 -4.01 -5.66 7.51
CA LEU A 53 -4.14 -4.22 7.68
C LEU A 53 -5.61 -3.83 7.72
N ASP A 54 -5.95 -2.90 8.60
CA ASP A 54 -7.29 -2.34 8.64
C ASP A 54 -7.41 -1.17 7.64
N GLU A 55 -8.61 -0.62 7.53
CA GLU A 55 -8.88 0.46 6.57
C GLU A 55 -8.01 1.68 6.83
N VAL A 56 -7.77 2.02 8.10
CA VAL A 56 -6.97 3.19 8.45
C VAL A 56 -5.53 3.00 7.99
N GLN A 57 -4.97 1.82 8.22
CA GLN A 57 -3.59 1.52 7.82
C GLN A 57 -3.43 1.51 6.31
N ILE A 58 -4.39 0.93 5.60
CA ILE A 58 -4.36 0.90 4.13
C ILE A 58 -4.48 2.32 3.58
N ARG A 59 -5.31 3.15 4.20
CA ARG A 59 -5.46 4.54 3.79
C ARG A 59 -4.16 5.33 4.00
N LEU A 60 -3.42 5.03 5.07
CA LEU A 60 -2.12 5.66 5.29
C LEU A 60 -1.15 5.32 4.16
N VAL A 61 -1.14 4.05 3.74
CA VAL A 61 -0.29 3.64 2.61
C VAL A 61 -0.72 4.37 1.35
N GLU A 62 -2.02 4.45 1.09
CA GLU A 62 -2.54 5.16 -0.08
C GLU A 62 -2.14 6.63 -0.09
N GLU A 63 -2.24 7.29 1.06
CA GLU A 63 -1.86 8.69 1.17
C GLU A 63 -0.40 8.90 0.86
N GLN A 64 0.49 8.06 1.39
CA GLN A 64 1.91 8.16 1.11
C GLN A 64 2.21 7.86 -0.35
N PHE A 65 1.55 6.85 -0.88
CA PHE A 65 1.70 6.46 -2.29
C PHE A 65 1.27 7.59 -3.22
N THR A 66 0.17 8.26 -2.90
CA THR A 66 -0.35 9.37 -3.71
C THR A 66 0.52 10.61 -3.56
N TYR A 67 1.09 10.83 -2.37
CA TYR A 67 1.94 11.97 -2.10
C TYR A 67 3.19 11.98 -2.98
N PHE A 68 3.78 10.82 -3.20
CA PHE A 68 4.94 10.69 -4.05
C PHE A 68 4.53 10.45 -5.51
#